data_6068a7596bf4955e4471438db0593748
#
_entry.id   6068a7596bf4955e4471438db0593748
#
_cell.length_a   1.000
_cell.length_b   1.000
_cell.length_c   1.000
_cell.angle_alpha   90.00
_cell.angle_beta   90.00
_cell.angle_gamma   90.00
#
_symmetry.space_group_name_H-M   'P 1'
#
loop_
_entity.id
_entity.type
_entity.pdbx_description
1 polymer ?
#
loop_
_entity_poly.entity_id
_entity_poly.type
_entity_poly.pdbx_seq_one_letter_code
_entity_poly.pdbx_strand_id
1 'polypeptide(L)'
;MKKILFILTIFLSTQGFSKITPRKFDLKEIFIKLKKYNDPTIIRDFYGDFFKNLRFQNDSIAYFNPNGTLHLFKIKIDSTVRVEKLSKSIYHGSTFNRYLFNNENKIYSFGGEGLWNSCVKLLEFNFKNKEWFNIEIKNFPVDGSKVISSWFVDNKLKVLITLNSINKSKKFNFLFGEIDMTNFSFKEIGVFKSMNSPDLSFGNRNIIGESNRYIIFEYSSLENCNYGVFDKISGEKLFTNLLKDIPCINGVSYAYLNDSTLFYRSRNNNLDSVVINKSSIYGRFPIEEIYYNSILENKIYEVSRYSIVFILLSVLIIIIIKKINLNRNSVDENTFEIEKRLLISKGSTVKMDELDELLGIAHLSFDSIKSKRSSMIRNINDNGRLKIERIRKEDDKRFFKYSIN
;
A
#
# COMPACT_ATOMS: atom_id res chain seq x y z
N MET A 1 47.26 26.24 -36.95
CA MET A 1 46.41 25.03 -37.08
C MET A 1 45.47 24.73 -35.88
N LYS A 2 45.91 24.84 -34.61
CA LYS A 2 45.02 24.54 -33.43
C LYS A 2 43.81 25.46 -33.30
N LYS A 3 43.87 26.73 -33.69
CA LYS A 3 42.72 27.67 -33.63
C LYS A 3 41.65 27.39 -34.70
N ILE A 4 42.03 26.87 -35.86
CA ILE A 4 41.07 26.51 -36.93
C ILE A 4 40.29 25.24 -36.56
N LEU A 5 40.95 24.29 -35.88
CA LEU A 5 40.30 23.07 -35.42
C LEU A 5 39.23 23.34 -34.32
N PHE A 6 39.45 24.35 -33.45
CA PHE A 6 38.51 24.74 -32.41
C PHE A 6 37.25 25.42 -32.97
N ILE A 7 37.41 26.22 -34.04
CA ILE A 7 36.26 26.86 -34.71
C ILE A 7 35.44 25.82 -35.47
N LEU A 8 36.09 24.80 -36.09
CA LEU A 8 35.36 23.72 -36.77
C LEU A 8 34.57 22.84 -35.79
N THR A 9 35.10 22.60 -34.59
CA THR A 9 34.38 21.85 -33.53
C THR A 9 33.16 22.64 -32.98
N ILE A 10 33.25 23.96 -32.87
CA ILE A 10 32.11 24.80 -32.49
C ILE A 10 31.05 24.83 -33.60
N PHE A 11 31.45 24.87 -34.87
CA PHE A 11 30.47 24.83 -35.99
C PHE A 11 29.77 23.46 -36.13
N LEU A 12 30.47 22.36 -35.82
CA LEU A 12 29.86 21.02 -35.81
C LEU A 12 28.93 20.80 -34.59
N SER A 13 29.18 21.49 -33.48
CA SER A 13 28.28 21.43 -32.31
C SER A 13 27.03 22.30 -32.40
N THR A 14 26.98 23.22 -33.38
CA THR A 14 25.83 24.08 -33.63
C THR A 14 24.97 23.60 -34.83
N GLN A 15 25.23 22.43 -35.40
CA GLN A 15 24.18 21.74 -36.13
C GLN A 15 23.10 21.34 -35.11
N GLY A 16 22.30 22.34 -34.77
CA GLY A 16 21.12 22.14 -33.98
C GLY A 16 20.33 21.01 -34.64
N PHE A 17 20.20 19.93 -33.92
CA PHE A 17 19.16 18.95 -34.23
C PHE A 17 17.89 19.76 -34.40
N SER A 18 17.50 20.02 -35.66
CA SER A 18 16.19 20.57 -35.94
C SER A 18 15.22 19.61 -35.29
N LYS A 19 14.59 20.04 -34.22
CA LYS A 19 13.53 19.29 -33.57
C LYS A 19 12.55 18.97 -34.66
N ILE A 20 12.59 17.74 -35.16
CA ILE A 20 11.62 17.26 -36.14
C ILE A 20 10.26 17.41 -35.46
N THR A 21 9.47 18.39 -35.86
CA THR A 21 8.13 18.58 -35.34
C THR A 21 7.33 17.31 -35.62
N PRO A 22 6.73 16.70 -34.59
CA PRO A 22 5.98 15.47 -34.76
C PRO A 22 4.93 15.66 -35.90
N ARG A 23 4.88 14.70 -36.79
CA ARG A 23 3.96 14.79 -37.93
C ARG A 23 2.51 14.77 -37.45
N LYS A 24 1.79 15.81 -37.77
CA LYS A 24 0.37 15.93 -37.50
C LYS A 24 -0.44 15.01 -38.42
N PHE A 25 -1.29 14.15 -37.85
CA PHE A 25 -2.22 13.32 -38.62
C PHE A 25 -3.59 13.28 -37.94
N ASP A 26 -4.61 12.98 -38.73
CA ASP A 26 -5.98 12.93 -38.22
C ASP A 26 -6.34 11.50 -37.76
N LEU A 27 -6.62 11.32 -36.49
CA LEU A 27 -7.10 10.04 -35.94
C LEU A 27 -8.40 9.56 -36.61
N LYS A 28 -9.21 10.49 -37.13
CA LYS A 28 -10.40 10.14 -37.90
C LYS A 28 -10.07 9.35 -39.19
N GLU A 29 -8.91 9.62 -39.79
CA GLU A 29 -8.45 8.86 -40.95
C GLU A 29 -8.10 7.43 -40.58
N ILE A 30 -7.38 7.24 -39.44
CA ILE A 30 -7.08 5.91 -38.88
C ILE A 30 -8.36 5.13 -38.64
N PHE A 31 -9.32 5.78 -38.04
CA PHE A 31 -10.62 5.23 -37.75
C PHE A 31 -11.37 4.73 -38.99
N ILE A 32 -11.46 5.55 -40.05
CA ILE A 32 -12.10 5.16 -41.31
C ILE A 32 -11.41 3.90 -41.88
N LYS A 33 -10.10 3.80 -41.74
CA LYS A 33 -9.34 2.63 -42.22
C LYS A 33 -9.56 1.40 -41.37
N LEU A 34 -9.70 1.57 -40.05
CA LEU A 34 -10.03 0.48 -39.12
C LEU A 34 -11.42 -0.11 -39.37
N LYS A 35 -12.39 0.74 -39.75
CA LYS A 35 -13.74 0.26 -40.14
C LYS A 35 -13.74 -0.77 -41.28
N LYS A 36 -12.72 -0.74 -42.14
CA LYS A 36 -12.60 -1.71 -43.26
C LYS A 36 -12.38 -3.14 -42.78
N TYR A 37 -11.91 -3.34 -41.54
CA TYR A 37 -11.75 -4.67 -40.97
C TYR A 37 -13.07 -5.31 -40.51
N ASN A 38 -14.16 -4.53 -40.54
CA ASN A 38 -15.54 -4.97 -40.28
C ASN A 38 -15.68 -5.74 -38.96
N ASP A 39 -14.83 -5.43 -37.96
CA ASP A 39 -14.80 -6.05 -36.67
C ASP A 39 -15.80 -5.35 -35.73
N PRO A 40 -16.84 -6.06 -35.24
CA PRO A 40 -17.87 -5.46 -34.39
C PRO A 40 -17.31 -4.82 -33.12
N THR A 41 -16.20 -5.34 -32.61
CA THR A 41 -15.55 -4.80 -31.40
C THR A 41 -14.90 -3.45 -31.67
N ILE A 42 -14.36 -3.24 -32.87
CA ILE A 42 -13.79 -1.96 -33.30
C ILE A 42 -14.91 -0.93 -33.55
N ILE A 43 -16.05 -1.37 -34.04
CA ILE A 43 -17.18 -0.49 -34.38
C ILE A 43 -17.93 -0.04 -33.11
N ARG A 44 -18.00 -0.88 -32.08
CA ARG A 44 -18.80 -0.65 -30.88
C ARG A 44 -18.15 0.28 -29.88
N ASP A 45 -16.82 0.27 -29.77
CA ASP A 45 -16.05 1.05 -28.79
C ASP A 45 -15.72 2.48 -29.27
N PHE A 46 -16.58 3.03 -30.04
CA PHE A 46 -16.42 4.30 -30.74
C PHE A 46 -16.40 5.53 -29.84
N TYR A 47 -16.82 5.38 -28.58
CA TYR A 47 -17.09 6.50 -27.71
C TYR A 47 -16.05 6.56 -26.59
N GLY A 48 -15.05 7.38 -26.79
CA GLY A 48 -14.17 7.84 -25.73
C GLY A 48 -12.93 6.98 -25.41
N ASP A 49 -13.02 5.66 -25.47
CA ASP A 49 -11.95 4.77 -25.02
C ASP A 49 -11.03 4.28 -26.15
N PHE A 50 -11.35 4.64 -27.39
CA PHE A 50 -10.81 4.00 -28.56
C PHE A 50 -9.30 4.16 -28.71
N PHE A 51 -8.77 5.37 -28.52
CA PHE A 51 -7.36 5.66 -28.75
C PHE A 51 -6.48 5.63 -27.51
N LYS A 52 -6.98 5.18 -26.37
CA LYS A 52 -6.20 5.10 -25.12
C LYS A 52 -4.94 4.26 -25.23
N ASN A 53 -4.99 3.21 -26.03
CA ASN A 53 -3.87 2.31 -26.28
C ASN A 53 -3.23 2.56 -27.65
N LEU A 54 -3.08 3.82 -28.04
CA LEU A 54 -2.23 4.21 -29.17
C LEU A 54 -0.83 4.55 -28.62
N ARG A 55 0.19 3.82 -29.09
CA ARG A 55 1.57 4.00 -28.64
C ARG A 55 2.50 4.17 -29.84
N PHE A 56 3.23 5.26 -29.82
CA PHE A 56 4.23 5.55 -30.85
C PHE A 56 5.53 4.78 -30.52
N GLN A 57 6.03 4.06 -31.50
CA GLN A 57 7.40 3.53 -31.48
C GLN A 57 8.38 4.61 -31.93
N ASN A 58 7.99 5.37 -32.95
CA ASN A 58 8.70 6.53 -33.49
C ASN A 58 7.70 7.40 -34.24
N ASP A 59 8.16 8.49 -34.89
CA ASP A 59 7.31 9.45 -35.59
C ASP A 59 6.52 8.85 -36.78
N SER A 60 6.92 7.68 -37.26
CA SER A 60 6.33 7.05 -38.45
C SER A 60 5.59 5.74 -38.15
N ILE A 61 5.73 5.20 -36.93
CA ILE A 61 5.12 3.91 -36.56
C ILE A 61 4.46 4.04 -35.20
N ALA A 62 3.19 3.68 -35.17
CA ALA A 62 2.45 3.50 -33.93
C ALA A 62 1.79 2.12 -33.87
N TYR A 63 1.55 1.66 -32.66
CA TYR A 63 0.76 0.46 -32.39
C TYR A 63 -0.52 0.84 -31.66
N PHE A 64 -1.58 0.15 -31.98
CA PHE A 64 -2.90 0.40 -31.42
C PHE A 64 -3.59 -0.89 -31.03
N ASN A 65 -4.09 -0.93 -29.80
CA ASN A 65 -4.90 -2.03 -29.28
C ASN A 65 -6.27 -1.48 -28.84
N PRO A 66 -7.35 -1.73 -29.59
CA PRO A 66 -8.68 -1.31 -29.19
C PRO A 66 -9.06 -1.86 -27.83
N ASN A 67 -9.65 -1.00 -26.99
CA ASN A 67 -10.10 -1.41 -25.67
C ASN A 67 -11.13 -2.56 -25.77
N GLY A 68 -11.07 -3.51 -24.84
CA GLY A 68 -11.95 -4.68 -24.85
C GLY A 68 -11.54 -5.79 -25.84
N THR A 69 -10.39 -5.65 -26.49
CA THR A 69 -9.87 -6.63 -27.45
C THR A 69 -8.41 -6.97 -27.19
N LEU A 70 -7.92 -8.05 -27.83
CA LEU A 70 -6.49 -8.32 -28.00
C LEU A 70 -6.03 -8.08 -29.45
N HIS A 71 -6.82 -7.37 -30.24
CA HIS A 71 -6.37 -6.98 -31.56
C HIS A 71 -5.20 -5.99 -31.48
N LEU A 72 -4.18 -6.22 -32.26
CA LEU A 72 -3.05 -5.31 -32.41
C LEU A 72 -2.96 -4.82 -33.83
N PHE A 73 -2.96 -3.52 -34.00
CA PHE A 73 -2.80 -2.85 -35.29
C PHE A 73 -1.46 -2.12 -35.33
N LYS A 74 -0.79 -2.20 -36.44
CA LYS A 74 0.35 -1.35 -36.80
C LYS A 74 -0.12 -0.22 -37.69
N ILE A 75 0.20 1.00 -37.31
CA ILE A 75 -0.11 2.21 -38.04
C ILE A 75 1.19 2.77 -38.56
N LYS A 76 1.31 2.88 -39.87
CA LYS A 76 2.44 3.52 -40.55
C LYS A 76 2.02 4.89 -41.02
N ILE A 77 2.80 5.91 -40.69
CA ILE A 77 2.56 7.31 -40.97
C ILE A 77 3.68 7.81 -41.86
N ASP A 78 3.45 7.74 -43.16
CA ASP A 78 4.34 8.31 -44.17
C ASP A 78 3.62 9.44 -44.99
N SER A 79 3.60 9.42 -46.28
CA SER A 79 2.76 10.31 -47.11
C SER A 79 1.27 10.06 -46.87
N THR A 80 0.92 8.83 -46.48
CA THR A 80 -0.45 8.39 -46.18
C THR A 80 -0.47 7.58 -44.89
N VAL A 81 -1.62 7.54 -44.23
CA VAL A 81 -1.80 6.64 -43.07
C VAL A 81 -2.15 5.26 -43.58
N ARG A 82 -1.38 4.25 -43.18
CA ARG A 82 -1.66 2.83 -43.48
C ARG A 82 -1.86 2.08 -42.20
N VAL A 83 -2.90 1.25 -42.14
CA VAL A 83 -3.28 0.44 -41.00
C VAL A 83 -3.22 -1.03 -41.39
N GLU A 84 -2.50 -1.83 -40.59
CA GLU A 84 -2.34 -3.26 -40.76
C GLU A 84 -2.75 -3.97 -39.45
N LYS A 85 -3.66 -4.95 -39.53
CA LYS A 85 -3.98 -5.83 -38.41
C LYS A 85 -2.87 -6.89 -38.27
N LEU A 86 -2.18 -6.87 -37.17
CA LEU A 86 -1.08 -7.79 -36.87
C LEU A 86 -1.57 -9.09 -36.23
N SER A 87 -2.47 -8.97 -35.26
CA SER A 87 -2.89 -10.09 -34.43
C SER A 87 -3.87 -11.01 -35.14
N LYS A 88 -3.71 -12.30 -34.88
CA LYS A 88 -4.71 -13.34 -35.16
C LYS A 88 -5.60 -13.64 -33.97
N SER A 89 -5.27 -13.08 -32.81
CA SER A 89 -5.88 -13.41 -31.52
C SER A 89 -7.37 -13.14 -31.50
N ILE A 90 -8.09 -14.09 -30.96
CA ILE A 90 -9.49 -14.02 -30.62
C ILE A 90 -9.60 -13.57 -29.15
N TYR A 91 -10.79 -13.22 -28.69
CA TYR A 91 -11.07 -12.82 -27.33
C TYR A 91 -10.59 -13.83 -26.28
N HIS A 92 -9.87 -13.33 -25.25
CA HIS A 92 -9.31 -14.15 -24.18
C HIS A 92 -9.77 -13.70 -22.75
N GLY A 93 -10.97 -13.18 -22.62
CA GLY A 93 -11.47 -12.71 -21.32
C GLY A 93 -10.98 -11.30 -20.99
N SER A 94 -10.42 -11.05 -19.84
CA SER A 94 -10.05 -9.73 -19.25
C SER A 94 -9.26 -8.81 -20.18
N THR A 95 -9.93 -8.21 -21.16
CA THR A 95 -9.31 -7.40 -22.23
C THR A 95 -9.60 -5.91 -22.12
N PHE A 96 -10.49 -5.49 -21.22
CA PHE A 96 -10.78 -4.08 -20.99
C PHE A 96 -9.69 -3.42 -20.13
N ASN A 97 -9.43 -2.15 -20.39
CA ASN A 97 -8.55 -1.28 -19.60
C ASN A 97 -7.12 -1.82 -19.45
N ARG A 98 -6.65 -2.57 -20.44
CA ARG A 98 -5.25 -3.00 -20.49
C ARG A 98 -4.35 -1.82 -20.83
N TYR A 99 -3.14 -1.85 -20.30
CA TYR A 99 -2.11 -0.86 -20.59
C TYR A 99 -1.15 -1.40 -21.64
N LEU A 100 -1.12 -0.78 -22.82
CA LEU A 100 -0.21 -1.10 -23.92
C LEU A 100 1.08 -0.27 -23.81
N PHE A 101 2.23 -0.88 -23.96
CA PHE A 101 3.51 -0.17 -24.00
C PHE A 101 4.53 -0.88 -24.86
N ASN A 102 5.53 -0.11 -25.30
CA ASN A 102 6.67 -0.61 -26.06
C ASN A 102 7.89 -0.67 -25.15
N ASN A 103 8.65 -1.75 -25.23
CA ASN A 103 10.00 -1.84 -24.67
C ASN A 103 10.91 -2.36 -25.77
N GLU A 104 11.88 -1.54 -26.20
CA GLU A 104 12.73 -1.81 -27.36
C GLU A 104 11.88 -2.12 -28.62
N ASN A 105 12.03 -3.33 -29.17
CA ASN A 105 11.29 -3.80 -30.33
C ASN A 105 10.10 -4.71 -29.98
N LYS A 106 9.74 -4.81 -28.71
CA LYS A 106 8.66 -5.65 -28.22
C LYS A 106 7.46 -4.82 -27.80
N ILE A 107 6.29 -5.40 -27.96
CA ILE A 107 5.02 -4.81 -27.56
C ILE A 107 4.47 -5.63 -26.40
N TYR A 108 4.10 -4.95 -25.32
CA TYR A 108 3.54 -5.54 -24.11
C TYR A 108 2.15 -4.99 -23.83
N SER A 109 1.35 -5.80 -23.17
CA SER A 109 0.02 -5.42 -22.68
C SER A 109 -0.15 -5.92 -21.24
N PHE A 110 -0.44 -5.02 -20.31
CA PHE A 110 -0.49 -5.34 -18.87
C PHE A 110 -1.87 -5.09 -18.28
N GLY A 111 -2.22 -5.89 -17.25
CA GLY A 111 -3.49 -5.78 -16.55
C GLY A 111 -4.66 -6.37 -17.33
N GLY A 112 -5.81 -5.78 -17.14
CA GLY A 112 -7.04 -6.13 -17.84
C GLY A 112 -8.21 -6.41 -16.93
N GLU A 113 -9.40 -6.00 -17.36
CA GLU A 113 -10.67 -6.26 -16.67
C GLU A 113 -11.54 -7.12 -17.60
N GLY A 114 -12.23 -8.08 -17.04
CA GLY A 114 -13.31 -8.83 -17.68
C GLY A 114 -14.66 -8.42 -17.12
N LEU A 115 -15.71 -9.08 -17.54
CA LEU A 115 -17.08 -8.84 -17.03
C LEU A 115 -17.19 -9.13 -15.52
N TRP A 116 -16.44 -10.11 -15.03
CA TRP A 116 -16.55 -10.61 -13.65
C TRP A 116 -15.24 -10.58 -12.87
N ASN A 117 -14.10 -10.54 -13.56
CA ASN A 117 -12.79 -10.66 -12.96
C ASN A 117 -11.85 -9.56 -13.47
N SER A 118 -11.04 -9.02 -12.59
CA SER A 118 -9.83 -8.30 -12.95
C SER A 118 -8.66 -9.27 -13.00
N CYS A 119 -7.72 -9.01 -13.88
CA CYS A 119 -6.59 -9.88 -14.11
C CYS A 119 -5.33 -9.04 -14.22
N VAL A 120 -4.29 -9.46 -13.52
CA VAL A 120 -2.99 -8.81 -13.58
C VAL A 120 -2.04 -9.71 -14.37
N LYS A 121 -2.20 -9.72 -15.69
CA LYS A 121 -1.37 -10.47 -16.60
C LYS A 121 -0.52 -9.55 -17.46
N LEU A 122 0.75 -9.90 -17.60
CA LEU A 122 1.65 -9.30 -18.58
C LEU A 122 1.66 -10.18 -19.83
N LEU A 123 1.33 -9.58 -20.98
CA LEU A 123 1.35 -10.25 -22.27
C LEU A 123 2.44 -9.62 -23.14
N GLU A 124 3.20 -10.44 -23.85
CA GLU A 124 4.15 -10.03 -24.90
C GLU A 124 3.59 -10.45 -26.26
N PHE A 125 3.63 -9.54 -27.24
CA PHE A 125 3.21 -9.85 -28.60
C PHE A 125 4.36 -10.48 -29.40
N ASN A 126 4.14 -11.68 -29.88
CA ASN A 126 5.07 -12.36 -30.76
C ASN A 126 4.74 -12.04 -32.24
N PHE A 127 5.61 -11.28 -32.89
CA PHE A 127 5.40 -10.87 -34.27
C PHE A 127 5.46 -12.03 -35.28
N LYS A 128 6.20 -13.09 -34.97
CA LYS A 128 6.31 -14.28 -35.86
C LYS A 128 5.02 -15.07 -35.87
N ASN A 129 4.45 -15.35 -34.68
CA ASN A 129 3.23 -16.12 -34.55
C ASN A 129 1.96 -15.26 -34.70
N LYS A 130 2.11 -13.93 -34.56
CA LYS A 130 1.02 -12.94 -34.54
C LYS A 130 0.03 -13.16 -33.40
N GLU A 131 0.56 -13.54 -32.22
CA GLU A 131 -0.22 -13.87 -31.04
C GLU A 131 0.39 -13.28 -29.78
N TRP A 132 -0.42 -13.19 -28.73
CA TRP A 132 -0.01 -12.76 -27.40
C TRP A 132 0.39 -13.96 -26.54
N PHE A 133 1.51 -13.86 -25.85
CA PHE A 133 2.01 -14.85 -24.91
C PHE A 133 2.00 -14.26 -23.49
N ASN A 134 1.57 -15.07 -22.52
CA ASN A 134 1.60 -14.69 -21.12
C ASN A 134 3.03 -14.78 -20.59
N ILE A 135 3.47 -13.73 -19.94
CA ILE A 135 4.74 -13.65 -19.22
C ILE A 135 4.44 -13.79 -17.73
N GLU A 136 5.07 -14.73 -17.07
CA GLU A 136 4.98 -14.89 -15.63
C GLU A 136 5.79 -13.82 -14.92
N ILE A 137 5.15 -13.11 -14.00
CA ILE A 137 5.79 -12.09 -13.17
C ILE A 137 6.19 -12.73 -11.84
N LYS A 138 7.48 -12.82 -11.58
CA LYS A 138 8.01 -13.36 -10.33
C LYS A 138 7.64 -12.45 -9.16
N ASN A 139 7.33 -13.03 -8.01
CA ASN A 139 7.02 -12.33 -6.76
C ASN A 139 5.85 -11.33 -6.85
N PHE A 140 4.98 -11.48 -7.84
CA PHE A 140 3.80 -10.62 -7.93
C PHE A 140 2.81 -10.97 -6.83
N PRO A 141 2.26 -9.97 -6.10
CA PRO A 141 1.27 -10.24 -5.08
C PRO A 141 -0.01 -10.83 -5.70
N VAL A 142 -0.53 -11.84 -5.02
CA VAL A 142 -1.47 -12.84 -5.48
C VAL A 142 -2.84 -12.32 -5.95
N ASP A 143 -3.52 -13.21 -6.63
CA ASP A 143 -4.88 -13.30 -7.20
C ASP A 143 -5.95 -12.33 -6.65
N GLY A 144 -6.72 -11.76 -7.58
CA GLY A 144 -7.85 -10.88 -7.31
C GLY A 144 -7.49 -9.39 -7.25
N SER A 145 -6.25 -9.02 -7.52
CA SER A 145 -5.82 -7.62 -7.61
C SER A 145 -6.35 -6.95 -8.87
N LYS A 146 -6.70 -5.68 -8.76
CA LYS A 146 -7.08 -4.83 -9.88
C LYS A 146 -6.01 -3.79 -10.15
N VAL A 147 -5.58 -3.66 -11.40
CA VAL A 147 -4.70 -2.59 -11.82
C VAL A 147 -5.50 -1.28 -11.85
N ILE A 148 -5.04 -0.30 -11.09
CA ILE A 148 -5.61 1.05 -11.08
C ILE A 148 -4.88 1.91 -12.10
N SER A 149 -3.55 1.96 -12.01
CA SER A 149 -2.69 2.73 -12.92
C SER A 149 -1.45 1.94 -13.24
N SER A 150 -0.91 2.17 -14.42
CA SER A 150 0.38 1.64 -14.81
C SER A 150 1.05 2.59 -15.80
N TRP A 151 2.38 2.66 -15.74
CA TRP A 151 3.19 3.40 -16.71
C TRP A 151 4.57 2.76 -16.84
N PHE A 152 5.09 2.83 -18.04
CA PHE A 152 6.39 2.26 -18.37
C PHE A 152 7.43 3.38 -18.52
N VAL A 153 8.57 3.24 -17.82
CA VAL A 153 9.71 4.16 -17.87
C VAL A 153 10.99 3.42 -17.45
N ASP A 154 12.11 3.72 -18.09
CA ASP A 154 13.46 3.20 -17.73
C ASP A 154 13.49 1.69 -17.52
N ASN A 155 12.91 0.95 -18.47
CA ASN A 155 12.82 -0.51 -18.47
C ASN A 155 12.06 -1.10 -17.25
N LYS A 156 11.25 -0.28 -16.56
CA LYS A 156 10.41 -0.67 -15.43
C LYS A 156 8.95 -0.34 -15.71
N LEU A 157 8.09 -1.29 -15.43
CA LEU A 157 6.66 -1.05 -15.42
C LEU A 157 6.23 -0.73 -13.99
N LYS A 158 5.93 0.54 -13.74
CA LYS A 158 5.37 1.00 -12.47
C LYS A 158 3.89 0.66 -12.42
N VAL A 159 3.41 0.15 -11.29
CA VAL A 159 2.03 -0.31 -11.15
C VAL A 159 1.43 0.09 -9.81
N LEU A 160 0.20 0.56 -9.85
CA LEU A 160 -0.66 0.78 -8.71
C LEU A 160 -1.81 -0.22 -8.80
N ILE A 161 -1.93 -1.09 -7.81
CA ILE A 161 -2.95 -2.13 -7.76
C ILE A 161 -3.75 -2.05 -6.46
N THR A 162 -5.01 -2.48 -6.50
CA THR A 162 -5.79 -2.75 -5.29
C THR A 162 -5.57 -4.18 -4.87
N LEU A 163 -5.29 -4.39 -3.59
CA LEU A 163 -5.31 -5.73 -2.99
C LEU A 163 -6.74 -6.02 -2.55
N ASN A 164 -7.36 -7.03 -3.15
CA ASN A 164 -8.63 -7.55 -2.65
C ASN A 164 -8.37 -8.23 -1.31
N SER A 165 -8.63 -7.55 -0.21
CA SER A 165 -8.70 -8.22 1.07
C SER A 165 -9.95 -9.11 1.06
N ILE A 166 -9.77 -10.41 1.17
CA ILE A 166 -10.84 -11.39 1.38
C ILE A 166 -11.65 -11.08 2.66
N ASN A 167 -11.12 -10.27 3.53
CA ASN A 167 -11.79 -9.75 4.70
C ASN A 167 -12.60 -8.50 4.36
N LYS A 168 -13.90 -8.62 4.51
CA LYS A 168 -14.97 -7.63 4.27
C LYS A 168 -14.87 -6.29 5.03
N SER A 169 -13.75 -5.94 5.64
CA SER A 169 -13.52 -4.60 6.16
C SER A 169 -13.21 -3.67 4.99
N LYS A 170 -14.03 -2.67 4.79
CA LYS A 170 -14.09 -1.71 3.68
C LYS A 170 -12.85 -0.82 3.49
N LYS A 171 -11.66 -1.26 3.87
CA LYS A 171 -10.41 -0.52 3.68
C LYS A 171 -9.70 -1.08 2.45
N PHE A 172 -9.79 -0.37 1.35
CA PHE A 172 -9.00 -0.67 0.17
C PHE A 172 -7.52 -0.48 0.50
N ASN A 173 -6.74 -1.53 0.36
CA ASN A 173 -5.30 -1.43 0.38
C ASN A 173 -4.83 -1.24 -1.06
N PHE A 174 -4.03 -0.22 -1.28
CA PHE A 174 -3.34 0.00 -2.55
C PHE A 174 -1.89 -0.43 -2.39
N LEU A 175 -1.37 -1.10 -3.38
CA LEU A 175 0.03 -1.46 -3.46
C LEU A 175 0.65 -0.74 -4.65
N PHE A 176 1.73 0.00 -4.38
CA PHE A 176 2.58 0.57 -5.40
C PHE A 176 3.85 -0.25 -5.53
N GLY A 177 4.20 -0.59 -6.76
CA GLY A 177 5.39 -1.38 -7.05
C GLY A 177 5.89 -1.20 -8.47
N GLU A 178 6.95 -1.90 -8.79
CA GLU A 178 7.56 -1.91 -10.10
C GLU A 178 7.85 -3.34 -10.57
N ILE A 179 7.71 -3.58 -11.86
CA ILE A 179 8.11 -4.80 -12.53
C ILE A 179 9.34 -4.48 -13.37
N ASP A 180 10.45 -5.10 -13.05
CA ASP A 180 11.67 -5.03 -13.85
C ASP A 180 11.48 -5.85 -15.13
N MET A 181 11.54 -5.19 -16.29
CA MET A 181 11.30 -5.83 -17.59
C MET A 181 12.47 -6.65 -18.10
N THR A 182 13.64 -6.65 -17.41
CA THR A 182 14.78 -7.51 -17.77
C THR A 182 14.62 -8.94 -17.28
N ASN A 183 14.04 -9.13 -16.10
CA ASN A 183 13.91 -10.42 -15.44
C ASN A 183 12.46 -10.78 -15.06
N PHE A 184 11.52 -9.86 -15.33
CA PHE A 184 10.10 -9.97 -15.02
C PHE A 184 9.83 -10.20 -13.52
N SER A 185 10.55 -9.49 -12.66
CA SER A 185 10.36 -9.57 -11.21
C SER A 185 9.64 -8.34 -10.67
N PHE A 186 8.68 -8.56 -9.79
CA PHE A 186 7.98 -7.52 -9.08
C PHE A 186 8.72 -7.14 -7.80
N LYS A 187 8.81 -5.83 -7.56
CA LYS A 187 9.30 -5.25 -6.31
C LYS A 187 8.27 -4.30 -5.75
N GLU A 188 7.86 -4.55 -4.52
CA GLU A 188 7.01 -3.64 -3.76
C GLU A 188 7.78 -2.37 -3.42
N ILE A 189 7.18 -1.21 -3.66
CA ILE A 189 7.68 0.10 -3.23
C ILE A 189 6.93 0.54 -1.97
N GLY A 190 5.62 0.33 -1.93
CA GLY A 190 4.83 0.66 -0.75
C GLY A 190 3.38 0.25 -0.78
N VAL A 191 2.80 0.13 0.42
CA VAL A 191 1.39 -0.15 0.65
C VAL A 191 0.71 1.09 1.18
N PHE A 192 -0.39 1.45 0.58
CA PHE A 192 -1.15 2.63 0.92
C PHE A 192 -2.52 2.24 1.49
N LYS A 193 -2.79 2.67 2.73
CA LYS A 193 -4.10 2.50 3.39
C LYS A 193 -4.83 3.83 3.34
N SER A 194 -5.40 4.20 2.22
CA SER A 194 -6.19 5.42 2.15
C SER A 194 -7.66 5.12 1.90
N MET A 195 -8.50 5.77 2.68
CA MET A 195 -9.92 5.90 2.37
C MET A 195 -10.18 7.03 1.37
N ASN A 196 -9.21 7.91 1.14
CA ASN A 196 -9.33 9.14 0.37
C ASN A 196 -8.26 9.25 -0.72
N SER A 197 -8.08 8.20 -1.53
CA SER A 197 -7.10 8.22 -2.61
C SER A 197 -7.67 8.50 -4.01
N PRO A 198 -8.61 9.40 -4.21
CA PRO A 198 -9.07 9.74 -5.57
C PRO A 198 -8.01 10.48 -6.38
N ASP A 199 -7.16 11.28 -5.73
CA ASP A 199 -6.33 12.24 -6.44
C ASP A 199 -5.03 11.70 -7.03
N LEU A 200 -4.64 10.49 -6.67
CA LEU A 200 -3.39 9.87 -7.12
C LEU A 200 -3.56 8.88 -8.28
N SER A 201 -4.77 8.42 -8.52
CA SER A 201 -5.04 7.46 -9.56
C SER A 201 -5.49 8.15 -10.84
N PHE A 202 -4.56 8.38 -11.76
CA PHE A 202 -5.01 8.40 -13.14
C PHE A 202 -5.27 6.93 -13.51
N GLY A 203 -6.50 6.49 -13.45
CA GLY A 203 -6.84 5.13 -13.90
C GLY A 203 -6.47 4.97 -15.37
N ASN A 204 -6.08 3.78 -15.77
CA ASN A 204 -5.85 3.48 -17.21
C ASN A 204 -7.05 3.90 -18.08
N ARG A 205 -8.23 4.01 -17.48
CA ARG A 205 -9.46 4.50 -18.13
C ARG A 205 -9.41 5.96 -18.53
N ASN A 206 -8.63 6.77 -17.83
CA ASN A 206 -8.65 8.22 -17.96
C ASN A 206 -7.50 8.75 -18.80
N ILE A 207 -6.64 7.87 -19.30
CA ILE A 207 -5.53 8.24 -20.17
C ILE A 207 -6.08 8.64 -21.54
N ILE A 208 -5.80 9.87 -21.98
CA ILE A 208 -6.15 10.35 -23.30
C ILE A 208 -4.98 10.32 -24.29
N GLY A 209 -3.76 10.31 -23.79
CA GLY A 209 -2.57 10.21 -24.60
C GLY A 209 -1.35 9.87 -23.79
N GLU A 210 -0.43 9.14 -24.39
CA GLU A 210 0.82 8.77 -23.74
C GLU A 210 1.97 8.80 -24.73
N SER A 211 3.10 9.36 -24.30
CA SER A 211 4.38 9.33 -24.98
C SER A 211 5.43 8.62 -24.10
N ASN A 212 6.66 8.63 -24.56
CA ASN A 212 7.76 8.09 -23.75
C ASN A 212 7.93 8.81 -22.40
N ARG A 213 7.61 10.10 -22.35
CA ARG A 213 7.80 10.91 -21.16
C ARG A 213 6.50 11.25 -20.43
N TYR A 214 5.45 11.61 -21.12
CA TYR A 214 4.24 12.16 -20.51
C TYR A 214 3.04 11.25 -20.68
N ILE A 215 2.15 11.27 -19.68
CA ILE A 215 0.79 10.78 -19.76
C ILE A 215 -0.14 11.96 -19.58
N ILE A 216 -1.11 12.12 -20.49
CA ILE A 216 -2.22 13.06 -20.33
C ILE A 216 -3.42 12.26 -19.87
N PHE A 217 -4.03 12.69 -18.78
CA PHE A 217 -5.19 12.02 -18.21
C PHE A 217 -6.29 13.03 -17.88
N GLU A 218 -7.51 12.55 -17.96
CA GLU A 218 -8.69 13.29 -17.54
C GLU A 218 -8.98 13.02 -16.06
N TYR A 219 -9.19 14.09 -15.28
CA TYR A 219 -9.80 14.01 -13.96
C TYR A 219 -11.03 14.91 -13.97
N SER A 220 -12.22 14.34 -13.89
CA SER A 220 -13.44 15.11 -13.97
C SER A 220 -13.96 15.51 -12.59
N SER A 221 -14.37 16.79 -12.47
CA SER A 221 -15.54 17.14 -11.68
C SER A 221 -16.75 17.03 -12.61
N LEU A 222 -17.90 16.69 -12.10
CA LEU A 222 -19.12 16.37 -12.85
C LEU A 222 -19.55 17.43 -13.92
N GLU A 223 -19.00 18.62 -13.87
CA GLU A 223 -19.38 19.75 -14.74
C GLU A 223 -18.25 20.27 -15.63
N ASN A 224 -16.99 20.01 -15.31
CA ASN A 224 -15.84 20.51 -16.06
C ASN A 224 -14.79 19.42 -16.23
N CYS A 225 -14.42 19.14 -17.46
CA CYS A 225 -13.29 18.24 -17.74
C CYS A 225 -11.99 18.95 -17.43
N ASN A 226 -11.27 18.44 -16.48
CA ASN A 226 -9.93 18.88 -16.15
C ASN A 226 -8.94 17.83 -16.63
N TYR A 227 -7.84 18.29 -17.18
CA TYR A 227 -6.77 17.43 -17.66
C TYR A 227 -5.51 17.64 -16.84
N GLY A 228 -4.85 16.56 -16.51
CA GLY A 228 -3.55 16.55 -15.86
C GLY A 228 -2.49 15.96 -16.76
N VAL A 229 -1.26 16.31 -16.46
CA VAL A 229 -0.06 15.75 -17.07
C VAL A 229 0.71 14.97 -16.02
N PHE A 230 1.14 13.78 -16.35
CA PHE A 230 2.03 12.99 -15.51
C PHE A 230 3.37 12.85 -16.22
N ASP A 231 4.46 13.29 -15.60
CA ASP A 231 5.81 13.08 -16.09
C ASP A 231 6.31 11.72 -15.56
N LYS A 232 6.44 10.76 -16.46
CA LYS A 232 6.84 9.38 -16.11
C LYS A 232 8.26 9.28 -15.56
N ILE A 233 9.13 10.22 -15.95
CA ILE A 233 10.55 10.22 -15.53
C ILE A 233 10.68 10.74 -14.10
N SER A 234 10.04 11.87 -13.79
CA SER A 234 10.10 12.42 -12.43
C SER A 234 9.08 11.77 -11.47
N GLY A 235 8.11 11.01 -11.99
CA GLY A 235 7.02 10.46 -11.19
C GLY A 235 6.06 11.53 -10.65
N GLU A 236 6.02 12.71 -11.26
CA GLU A 236 5.25 13.86 -10.79
C GLU A 236 3.96 14.04 -11.58
N LYS A 237 2.89 14.29 -10.87
CA LYS A 237 1.65 14.80 -11.43
C LYS A 237 1.76 16.33 -11.57
N LEU A 238 1.57 16.81 -12.77
CA LEU A 238 1.77 18.20 -13.14
C LEU A 238 0.43 18.83 -13.48
N PHE A 239 0.20 20.04 -12.99
CA PHE A 239 -0.99 20.81 -13.35
C PHE A 239 -0.63 21.88 -14.37
N THR A 240 -1.47 22.03 -15.38
CA THR A 240 -1.26 23.00 -16.45
C THR A 240 -2.58 23.58 -16.93
N ASN A 241 -2.55 24.87 -17.25
CA ASN A 241 -3.68 25.56 -17.87
C ASN A 241 -3.74 25.35 -19.38
N LEU A 242 -2.68 24.79 -20.00
CA LEU A 242 -2.61 24.59 -21.46
C LEU A 242 -3.70 23.68 -22.01
N LEU A 243 -4.29 22.85 -21.16
CA LEU A 243 -5.26 21.84 -21.58
C LEU A 243 -6.72 22.31 -21.41
N LYS A 244 -6.95 23.57 -21.03
CA LYS A 244 -8.33 24.11 -20.83
C LYS A 244 -9.17 24.15 -22.09
N ASP A 245 -8.52 24.27 -23.24
CA ASP A 245 -9.22 24.38 -24.53
C ASP A 245 -9.54 23.02 -25.14
N ILE A 246 -9.10 21.95 -24.50
CA ILE A 246 -9.46 20.59 -24.92
C ILE A 246 -10.92 20.36 -24.55
N PRO A 247 -11.79 19.99 -25.52
CA PRO A 247 -13.18 19.73 -25.22
C PRO A 247 -13.33 18.53 -24.29
N CYS A 248 -14.35 18.59 -23.44
CA CYS A 248 -14.75 17.46 -22.62
C CYS A 248 -15.02 16.22 -23.46
N ILE A 249 -14.44 15.10 -23.04
CA ILE A 249 -14.52 13.84 -23.76
C ILE A 249 -15.77 13.06 -23.32
N ASN A 250 -16.91 13.67 -23.45
CA ASN A 250 -18.15 12.90 -23.45
C ASN A 250 -18.37 12.36 -24.85
N GLY A 251 -17.63 11.31 -25.22
CA GLY A 251 -17.92 10.51 -26.36
C GLY A 251 -16.82 10.33 -27.40
N VAL A 252 -16.07 11.30 -27.86
CA VAL A 252 -15.08 11.05 -28.92
C VAL A 252 -13.87 11.96 -28.75
N SER A 253 -12.86 11.49 -28.10
CA SER A 253 -11.58 12.18 -28.08
C SER A 253 -10.71 11.69 -29.22
N TYR A 254 -10.57 12.53 -30.20
CA TYR A 254 -9.52 12.39 -31.21
C TYR A 254 -8.25 13.10 -30.72
N ALA A 255 -7.73 12.65 -29.58
CA ALA A 255 -6.50 13.20 -29.04
C ALA A 255 -5.41 12.12 -29.01
N TYR A 256 -4.19 12.51 -29.29
CA TYR A 256 -3.01 11.67 -29.13
C TYR A 256 -1.80 12.50 -28.73
N LEU A 257 -0.89 11.88 -27.99
CA LEU A 257 0.36 12.50 -27.56
C LEU A 257 1.52 11.89 -28.34
N ASN A 258 2.29 12.74 -29.00
CA ASN A 258 3.54 12.33 -29.63
C ASN A 258 4.67 13.19 -29.05
N ASP A 259 5.64 12.54 -28.40
CA ASP A 259 6.68 13.17 -27.58
C ASP A 259 6.07 14.12 -26.53
N SER A 260 6.27 15.41 -26.68
CA SER A 260 5.72 16.45 -25.80
C SER A 260 4.56 17.24 -26.42
N THR A 261 4.09 16.85 -27.61
CA THR A 261 3.02 17.55 -28.29
C THR A 261 1.73 16.75 -28.25
N LEU A 262 0.70 17.33 -27.64
CA LEU A 262 -0.64 16.79 -27.65
C LEU A 262 -1.38 17.36 -28.87
N PHE A 263 -1.86 16.49 -29.73
CA PHE A 263 -2.75 16.80 -30.87
C PHE A 263 -4.18 16.43 -30.49
N TYR A 264 -5.13 17.30 -30.77
CA TYR A 264 -6.54 17.08 -30.45
C TYR A 264 -7.48 17.81 -31.42
N ARG A 265 -8.73 17.37 -31.46
CA ARG A 265 -9.76 18.14 -32.14
C ARG A 265 -10.38 19.14 -31.20
N SER A 266 -10.31 20.41 -31.59
CA SER A 266 -10.94 21.50 -30.85
C SER A 266 -12.48 21.46 -31.01
N ARG A 267 -13.17 22.29 -30.22
CA ARG A 267 -14.63 22.45 -30.29
C ARG A 267 -15.11 22.83 -31.70
N ASN A 268 -14.30 23.52 -32.46
CA ASN A 268 -14.57 23.89 -33.83
C ASN A 268 -14.26 22.78 -34.86
N ASN A 269 -13.98 21.57 -34.35
CA ASN A 269 -13.64 20.38 -35.13
C ASN A 269 -12.33 20.51 -35.95
N ASN A 270 -11.49 21.50 -35.64
CA ASN A 270 -10.16 21.66 -36.21
C ASN A 270 -9.15 20.81 -35.44
N LEU A 271 -8.14 20.35 -36.14
CA LEU A 271 -7.03 19.62 -35.54
C LEU A 271 -6.00 20.62 -35.00
N ASP A 272 -5.97 20.80 -33.70
CA ASP A 272 -5.08 21.70 -32.99
C ASP A 272 -3.98 20.93 -32.26
N SER A 273 -2.99 21.64 -31.72
CA SER A 273 -1.92 21.05 -30.99
C SER A 273 -1.40 21.96 -29.88
N VAL A 274 -0.97 21.37 -28.77
CA VAL A 274 -0.33 22.06 -27.65
C VAL A 274 0.95 21.36 -27.26
N VAL A 275 2.01 22.13 -27.03
CA VAL A 275 3.30 21.60 -26.55
C VAL A 275 3.35 21.67 -25.03
N ILE A 276 3.59 20.54 -24.39
CA ILE A 276 3.78 20.45 -22.94
C ILE A 276 5.21 20.85 -22.64
N ASN A 277 5.39 21.94 -21.93
CA ASN A 277 6.69 22.44 -21.51
C ASN A 277 6.71 22.78 -20.02
N LYS A 278 7.90 22.86 -19.42
CA LYS A 278 8.06 23.14 -17.98
C LYS A 278 7.51 24.50 -17.55
N SER A 279 7.51 25.48 -18.43
CA SER A 279 7.04 26.84 -18.11
C SER A 279 5.54 26.96 -17.92
N SER A 280 4.78 26.00 -18.43
CA SER A 280 3.32 25.95 -18.33
C SER A 280 2.82 25.17 -17.11
N ILE A 281 3.70 24.65 -16.30
CA ILE A 281 3.39 23.81 -15.13
C ILE A 281 3.34 24.69 -13.88
N TYR A 282 2.22 24.67 -13.16
CA TYR A 282 2.05 25.46 -11.94
C TYR A 282 1.95 24.68 -10.64
N GLY A 283 1.82 23.36 -10.68
CA GLY A 283 1.79 22.49 -9.50
C GLY A 283 2.46 21.16 -9.77
N ARG A 284 3.06 20.58 -8.73
CA ARG A 284 3.73 19.29 -8.79
C ARG A 284 3.35 18.44 -7.59
N PHE A 285 3.08 17.17 -7.83
CA PHE A 285 2.84 16.17 -6.81
C PHE A 285 3.68 14.93 -7.10
N PRO A 286 4.78 14.71 -6.34
CA PRO A 286 5.61 13.53 -6.49
C PRO A 286 4.86 12.31 -5.93
N ILE A 287 4.45 11.41 -6.80
CA ILE A 287 3.69 10.21 -6.40
C ILE A 287 4.56 9.31 -5.52
N GLU A 288 5.81 9.12 -5.87
CA GLU A 288 6.72 8.25 -5.09
C GLU A 288 6.96 8.77 -3.67
N GLU A 289 7.09 10.07 -3.47
CA GLU A 289 7.24 10.69 -2.15
C GLU A 289 5.99 10.48 -1.28
N ILE A 290 4.80 10.61 -1.86
CA ILE A 290 3.54 10.39 -1.14
C ILE A 290 3.45 8.94 -0.65
N TYR A 291 3.81 7.98 -1.48
CA TYR A 291 3.83 6.57 -1.09
C TYR A 291 4.91 6.30 -0.04
N TYR A 292 6.10 6.86 -0.20
CA TYR A 292 7.18 6.70 0.76
C TYR A 292 6.80 7.28 2.13
N ASN A 293 6.26 8.49 2.16
CA ASN A 293 5.83 9.15 3.39
C ASN A 293 4.71 8.37 4.08
N SER A 294 3.75 7.83 3.34
CA SER A 294 2.68 7.00 3.91
C SER A 294 3.18 5.70 4.53
N ILE A 295 4.24 5.10 3.96
CA ILE A 295 4.90 3.92 4.54
C ILE A 295 5.60 4.29 5.85
N LEU A 296 6.33 5.40 5.85
CA LEU A 296 7.04 5.90 7.02
C LEU A 296 6.05 6.21 8.15
N GLU A 297 4.98 6.92 7.86
CA GLU A 297 3.90 7.22 8.81
C GLU A 297 3.25 5.96 9.38
N ASN A 298 2.96 4.96 8.54
CA ASN A 298 2.42 3.69 9.00
C ASN A 298 3.39 2.94 9.91
N LYS A 299 4.68 2.91 9.58
CA LYS A 299 5.71 2.29 10.43
C LYS A 299 5.85 3.02 11.76
N ILE A 300 5.89 4.36 11.74
CA ILE A 300 5.94 5.18 12.96
C ILE A 300 4.70 4.92 13.83
N TYR A 301 3.51 4.84 13.23
CA TYR A 301 2.28 4.55 13.95
C TYR A 301 2.29 3.16 14.59
N GLU A 302 2.75 2.13 13.87
CA GLU A 302 2.87 0.78 14.43
C GLU A 302 3.89 0.73 15.57
N VAL A 303 5.08 1.31 15.38
CA VAL A 303 6.10 1.38 16.43
C VAL A 303 5.60 2.14 17.66
N SER A 304 4.92 3.28 17.46
CA SER A 304 4.35 4.06 18.56
C SER A 304 3.29 3.26 19.34
N ARG A 305 2.43 2.52 18.64
CA ARG A 305 1.42 1.66 19.25
C ARG A 305 2.03 0.56 20.13
N TYR A 306 3.05 -0.14 19.62
CA TYR A 306 3.76 -1.15 20.42
C TYR A 306 4.50 -0.53 21.59
N SER A 307 5.10 0.65 21.44
CA SER A 307 5.76 1.37 22.53
C SER A 307 4.79 1.76 23.64
N ILE A 308 3.59 2.23 23.32
CA ILE A 308 2.55 2.55 24.31
C ILE A 308 2.14 1.30 25.09
N VAL A 309 1.90 0.18 24.41
CA VAL A 309 1.55 -1.09 25.07
C VAL A 309 2.68 -1.55 26.00
N PHE A 310 3.91 -1.45 25.57
CA PHE A 310 5.08 -1.81 26.39
C PHE A 310 5.20 -0.93 27.64
N ILE A 311 4.99 0.38 27.51
CA ILE A 311 4.98 1.31 28.66
C ILE A 311 3.87 0.96 29.64
N LEU A 312 2.66 0.68 29.17
CA LEU A 312 1.54 0.30 30.04
C LEU A 312 1.80 -1.00 30.80
N LEU A 313 2.38 -2.01 30.13
CA LEU A 313 2.78 -3.27 30.77
C LEU A 313 3.87 -3.04 31.81
N SER A 314 4.85 -2.21 31.53
CA SER A 314 5.93 -1.88 32.48
C SER A 314 5.40 -1.19 33.73
N VAL A 315 4.48 -0.24 33.57
CA VAL A 315 3.80 0.43 34.71
C VAL A 315 2.99 -0.58 35.52
N LEU A 316 2.26 -1.47 34.87
CA LEU A 316 1.49 -2.51 35.58
C LEU A 316 2.40 -3.43 36.41
N ILE A 317 3.52 -3.86 35.84
CA ILE A 317 4.51 -4.69 36.58
C ILE A 317 5.06 -3.95 37.79
N ILE A 318 5.40 -2.67 37.66
CA ILE A 318 5.87 -1.85 38.78
C ILE A 318 4.82 -1.77 39.91
N ILE A 319 3.54 -1.56 39.55
CA ILE A 319 2.43 -1.52 40.50
C ILE A 319 2.30 -2.86 41.23
N ILE A 320 2.39 -3.99 40.52
CA ILE A 320 2.31 -5.33 41.08
C ILE A 320 3.48 -5.56 42.05
N ILE A 321 4.71 -5.24 41.66
CA ILE A 321 5.90 -5.38 42.52
C ILE A 321 5.74 -4.53 43.78
N LYS A 322 5.30 -3.28 43.64
CA LYS A 322 5.09 -2.39 44.80
C LYS A 322 4.03 -2.94 45.76
N LYS A 323 2.94 -3.51 45.24
CA LYS A 323 1.88 -4.12 46.03
C LYS A 323 2.37 -5.37 46.78
N ILE A 324 3.19 -6.20 46.15
CA ILE A 324 3.81 -7.39 46.76
C ILE A 324 4.75 -6.98 47.91
N ASN A 325 5.60 -5.98 47.70
CA ASN A 325 6.53 -5.49 48.70
C ASN A 325 5.81 -4.86 49.91
N LEU A 326 4.73 -4.10 49.66
CA LEU A 326 3.93 -3.54 50.78
C LEU A 326 3.28 -4.65 51.61
N ASN A 327 2.76 -5.71 51.00
CA ASN A 327 2.20 -6.85 51.74
C ASN A 327 3.26 -7.62 52.51
N ARG A 328 4.47 -7.77 52.00
CA ARG A 328 5.59 -8.41 52.73
C ARG A 328 5.94 -7.64 53.99
N ASN A 329 6.14 -6.34 53.88
CA ASN A 329 6.54 -5.52 55.03
C ASN A 329 5.49 -5.53 56.15
N SER A 330 4.19 -5.52 55.83
CA SER A 330 3.12 -5.59 56.83
C SER A 330 3.03 -6.95 57.54
N VAL A 331 3.38 -8.04 56.89
CA VAL A 331 3.41 -9.39 57.49
C VAL A 331 4.57 -9.53 58.44
N ASP A 332 5.74 -9.03 58.12
CA ASP A 332 6.95 -9.11 58.96
C ASP A 332 6.80 -8.31 60.28
N GLU A 333 6.21 -7.13 60.23
CA GLU A 333 6.01 -6.28 61.40
C GLU A 333 5.01 -6.87 62.39
N ASN A 334 3.88 -7.40 61.93
CA ASN A 334 2.90 -8.09 62.75
C ASN A 334 3.46 -9.38 63.38
N THR A 335 4.25 -10.14 62.68
CA THR A 335 4.85 -11.39 63.18
C THR A 335 5.86 -11.08 64.26
N PHE A 336 6.67 -10.06 64.11
CA PHE A 336 7.65 -9.63 65.11
C PHE A 336 6.99 -9.16 66.42
N GLU A 337 5.89 -8.45 66.37
CA GLU A 337 5.17 -8.00 67.56
C GLU A 337 4.51 -9.15 68.31
N ILE A 338 3.98 -10.16 67.61
CA ILE A 338 3.44 -11.37 68.17
C ILE A 338 4.55 -12.20 68.91
N GLU A 339 5.69 -12.42 68.26
CA GLU A 339 6.83 -13.09 68.85
C GLU A 339 7.30 -12.39 70.13
N LYS A 340 7.35 -11.05 70.12
CA LYS A 340 7.73 -10.27 71.33
C LYS A 340 6.77 -10.47 72.46
N ARG A 341 5.43 -10.50 72.24
CA ARG A 341 4.44 -10.76 73.29
C ARG A 341 4.58 -12.20 73.89
N LEU A 342 4.82 -13.18 73.05
CA LEU A 342 5.03 -14.55 73.44
C LEU A 342 6.33 -14.75 74.22
N LEU A 343 7.40 -14.02 73.87
CA LEU A 343 8.69 -14.07 74.63
C LEU A 343 8.53 -13.52 76.06
N ILE A 344 7.70 -12.54 76.27
CA ILE A 344 7.37 -12.01 77.61
C ILE A 344 6.68 -13.09 78.46
N SER A 345 5.90 -13.95 77.83
CA SER A 345 5.16 -15.05 78.49
C SER A 345 5.90 -16.38 78.47
N LYS A 346 7.19 -16.41 78.12
CA LYS A 346 8.01 -17.61 78.05
C LYS A 346 8.19 -18.22 79.44
N GLY A 347 8.05 -19.55 79.55
CA GLY A 347 8.07 -20.28 80.80
C GLY A 347 6.73 -20.34 81.54
N SER A 348 5.67 -19.71 81.00
CA SER A 348 4.34 -19.74 81.61
C SER A 348 3.40 -20.72 80.91
N THR A 349 2.33 -21.09 81.66
CA THR A 349 1.20 -21.83 81.12
C THR A 349 0.00 -20.95 81.07
N VAL A 350 -0.53 -20.73 79.85
CA VAL A 350 -1.66 -19.83 79.56
C VAL A 350 -2.93 -20.61 79.18
N LYS A 351 -4.08 -20.06 79.47
CA LYS A 351 -5.33 -20.60 79.04
C LYS A 351 -5.52 -20.33 77.53
N MET A 352 -6.51 -20.96 76.91
CA MET A 352 -6.77 -20.81 75.46
C MET A 352 -7.09 -19.35 75.05
N ASP A 353 -7.90 -18.69 75.89
CA ASP A 353 -8.31 -17.31 75.63
C ASP A 353 -7.14 -16.33 75.75
N GLU A 354 -6.30 -16.52 76.74
CA GLU A 354 -5.07 -15.76 76.98
C GLU A 354 -4.06 -15.98 75.83
N LEU A 355 -3.98 -17.20 75.28
CA LEU A 355 -3.16 -17.46 74.10
C LEU A 355 -3.71 -16.75 72.86
N ASP A 356 -5.03 -16.69 72.68
CA ASP A 356 -5.66 -15.99 71.53
C ASP A 356 -5.40 -14.48 71.59
N GLU A 357 -5.38 -13.90 72.77
CA GLU A 357 -4.97 -12.52 73.01
C GLU A 357 -3.51 -12.27 72.65
N LEU A 358 -2.61 -13.16 73.15
CA LEU A 358 -1.19 -13.07 72.81
C LEU A 358 -0.89 -13.21 71.34
N LEU A 359 -1.66 -14.07 70.65
CA LEU A 359 -1.59 -14.22 69.18
C LEU A 359 -2.29 -13.11 68.42
N GLY A 360 -3.03 -12.23 69.12
CA GLY A 360 -3.75 -11.11 68.50
C GLY A 360 -4.98 -11.54 67.65
N ILE A 361 -5.54 -12.71 67.94
CA ILE A 361 -6.66 -13.30 67.18
C ILE A 361 -7.99 -13.33 67.93
N ALA A 362 -8.03 -12.83 69.17
CA ALA A 362 -9.21 -12.87 70.04
C ALA A 362 -10.42 -12.12 69.47
N HIS A 363 -10.20 -11.19 68.54
CA HIS A 363 -11.27 -10.41 67.87
C HIS A 363 -11.98 -11.13 66.71
N LEU A 364 -11.49 -12.31 66.31
CA LEU A 364 -12.04 -13.09 65.19
C LEU A 364 -13.25 -13.92 65.61
N SER A 365 -14.05 -14.40 64.61
CA SER A 365 -15.12 -15.35 64.87
C SER A 365 -14.58 -16.70 65.35
N PHE A 366 -15.39 -17.43 66.14
CA PHE A 366 -15.00 -18.68 66.76
C PHE A 366 -14.37 -19.70 65.82
N ASP A 367 -14.96 -19.93 64.66
CA ASP A 367 -14.41 -20.87 63.66
C ASP A 367 -13.09 -20.40 63.07
N SER A 368 -12.94 -19.08 62.85
CA SER A 368 -11.72 -18.46 62.33
C SER A 368 -10.57 -18.52 63.36
N ILE A 369 -10.87 -18.30 64.65
CA ILE A 369 -9.89 -18.37 65.74
C ILE A 369 -9.26 -19.75 65.79
N LYS A 370 -10.05 -20.83 65.75
CA LYS A 370 -9.57 -22.21 65.86
C LYS A 370 -8.56 -22.54 64.72
N SER A 371 -8.94 -22.21 63.48
CA SER A 371 -8.10 -22.47 62.32
C SER A 371 -6.80 -21.64 62.36
N LYS A 372 -6.93 -20.34 62.67
CA LYS A 372 -5.79 -19.40 62.66
C LYS A 372 -4.83 -19.66 63.82
N ARG A 373 -5.32 -20.00 65.03
CA ARG A 373 -4.51 -20.43 66.15
C ARG A 373 -3.63 -21.61 65.78
N SER A 374 -4.21 -22.69 65.22
CA SER A 374 -3.46 -23.89 64.83
C SER A 374 -2.37 -23.58 63.80
N SER A 375 -2.66 -22.73 62.82
CA SER A 375 -1.68 -22.29 61.81
C SER A 375 -0.55 -21.47 62.44
N MET A 376 -0.88 -20.52 63.32
CA MET A 376 0.12 -19.65 63.98
C MET A 376 1.01 -20.42 64.92
N ILE A 377 0.47 -21.34 65.79
CA ILE A 377 1.26 -22.20 66.61
C ILE A 377 2.24 -23.03 65.80
N ARG A 378 1.81 -23.60 64.68
CA ARG A 378 2.69 -24.36 63.78
C ARG A 378 3.82 -23.47 63.26
N ASN A 379 3.52 -22.28 62.72
CA ASN A 379 4.53 -21.39 62.18
C ASN A 379 5.55 -20.94 63.24
N ILE A 380 5.09 -20.65 64.46
CA ILE A 380 5.98 -20.30 65.63
C ILE A 380 6.88 -21.45 65.97
N ASN A 381 6.33 -22.66 66.11
CA ASN A 381 7.10 -23.83 66.41
C ASN A 381 8.11 -24.21 65.33
N ASP A 382 7.76 -24.02 64.05
CA ASP A 382 8.61 -24.27 62.86
C ASP A 382 9.81 -23.28 62.85
N ASN A 383 9.62 -22.04 63.30
CA ASN A 383 10.66 -21.02 63.36
C ASN A 383 11.70 -21.30 64.44
N GLY A 384 11.45 -22.24 65.43
CA GLY A 384 12.41 -22.81 66.38
C GLY A 384 12.84 -21.88 67.48
N ARG A 385 12.36 -20.62 67.61
CA ARG A 385 12.70 -19.68 68.69
C ARG A 385 11.86 -19.84 69.93
N LEU A 386 10.61 -20.26 69.75
CA LEU A 386 9.65 -20.55 70.84
C LEU A 386 8.91 -21.83 70.46
N LYS A 387 8.51 -22.56 71.51
CA LYS A 387 7.74 -23.79 71.36
C LYS A 387 6.45 -23.68 72.15
N ILE A 388 5.33 -23.74 71.51
CA ILE A 388 4.01 -23.72 72.14
C ILE A 388 3.48 -25.15 72.12
N GLU A 389 3.32 -25.73 73.35
CA GLU A 389 2.83 -27.09 73.49
C GLU A 389 1.50 -27.11 74.24
N ARG A 390 0.63 -27.98 73.77
CA ARG A 390 -0.70 -28.19 74.39
C ARG A 390 -0.60 -29.19 75.52
N ILE A 391 -0.89 -28.75 76.74
CA ILE A 391 -0.90 -29.58 77.97
C ILE A 391 -2.34 -29.88 78.31
N ARG A 392 -2.67 -31.17 78.49
CA ARG A 392 -3.96 -31.62 79.00
C ARG A 392 -3.98 -31.61 80.53
N LYS A 393 -5.12 -31.18 81.13
CA LYS A 393 -5.36 -31.33 82.52
C LYS A 393 -5.58 -32.80 82.89
N GLU A 394 -4.99 -33.31 83.97
CA GLU A 394 -5.16 -34.70 84.35
C GLU A 394 -6.58 -35.03 84.81
N ASP A 395 -7.27 -34.06 85.44
CA ASP A 395 -8.59 -34.27 86.07
C ASP A 395 -9.76 -34.09 85.10
N ASP A 396 -9.59 -33.36 84.01
CA ASP A 396 -10.66 -33.15 82.95
C ASP A 396 -10.05 -32.99 81.58
N LYS A 397 -10.19 -34.01 80.76
CA LYS A 397 -9.64 -34.09 79.38
C LYS A 397 -10.27 -33.10 78.41
N ARG A 398 -11.31 -32.42 78.79
CA ARG A 398 -11.97 -31.37 77.91
C ARG A 398 -11.27 -30.03 78.05
N PHE A 399 -10.51 -29.78 79.08
CA PHE A 399 -9.76 -28.54 79.30
C PHE A 399 -8.25 -28.76 79.11
N PHE A 400 -7.66 -27.82 78.42
CA PHE A 400 -6.22 -27.82 78.18
C PHE A 400 -5.67 -26.41 78.32
N LYS A 401 -4.37 -26.36 78.63
CA LYS A 401 -3.57 -25.15 78.68
C LYS A 401 -2.47 -25.23 77.62
N TYR A 402 -1.85 -24.14 77.34
CA TYR A 402 -0.67 -24.06 76.45
C TYR A 402 0.55 -23.65 77.26
N SER A 403 1.66 -24.41 77.13
CA SER A 403 2.96 -24.02 77.62
C SER A 403 3.72 -23.28 76.54
N ILE A 404 4.33 -22.17 76.90
CA ILE A 404 5.18 -21.38 76.03
C ILE A 404 6.62 -21.57 76.48
N ASN A 405 7.39 -22.34 75.74
CA ASN A 405 8.76 -22.72 76.09
C ASN A 405 9.80 -22.00 75.26
#